data_1b9fe854cea981231c1c1b796aeea612
#
_entry.id   1b9fe854cea981231c1c1b796aeea612
#
_cell.length_a   1.000
_cell.length_b   1.000
_cell.length_c   1.000
_cell.angle_alpha   90.00
_cell.angle_beta   90.00
_cell.angle_gamma   90.00
#
_symmetry.space_group_name_H-M   'P 1'
#
loop_
_entity.id
_entity.type
_entity.pdbx_description
1 polymer ?
#
loop_
_entity_poly.entity_id
_entity_poly.type
_entity_poly.pdbx_seq_one_letter_code
_entity_poly.pdbx_strand_id
1 'polypeptide(L)'
;MKRVSQMTALAMALGLACASSWAAELAKPLTLDQLQQQNGKAIDTRPSAFYNGWPQTLNGPSGHEPAALNLSASWLDKMSTEQLNAWIKQHNLKADAPAALYGNDKDVDAVKTRLQKAGFTHISILSDALSEPSRLQKLPHFEQLVYPQWLHDLQQGKEVTAKPAGDWKVIEAAWGAPKLYLISHIPGADYIDTNEVESEPLWNKVSDEQLKAMLAKHGIRHDTTVILYGRDVYAGARVAQIMLYAGVKDVRLLDGGWQTWSDAGLPVERGTPPKVKAEPDFGVKIPAQPQLMLDMEQARGLLHRQDASLVSIRSWPEFIGTTSGYSYIKPKGEIAGARWGHAGTTRRIWKIFITRMAPCAAPMILPLCGKRGISNQSSKFHSTAAPAGARPKPLCTHAPWVGRMFPCMTAAGTNGAAIQKIR
;
A
#
# COMPACT_ATOMS: atom_id res chain seq x y z
N MET A 1 46.01 -69.05 -5.29
CA MET A 1 45.35 -68.00 -4.47
C MET A 1 46.06 -66.69 -4.71
N LYS A 2 45.86 -65.99 -5.84
CA LYS A 2 46.30 -64.63 -6.16
C LYS A 2 45.52 -64.13 -7.37
N ARG A 3 44.20 -63.85 -7.25
CA ARG A 3 43.43 -63.21 -8.31
C ARG A 3 42.08 -62.67 -7.81
N VAL A 4 41.92 -62.33 -6.52
CA VAL A 4 40.69 -61.75 -5.99
C VAL A 4 40.89 -60.38 -5.38
N SER A 5 42.11 -59.81 -5.39
CA SER A 5 42.44 -58.56 -4.70
C SER A 5 42.52 -57.28 -5.58
N GLN A 6 42.14 -57.36 -6.86
CA GLN A 6 42.25 -56.17 -7.74
C GLN A 6 40.92 -55.62 -8.29
N MET A 7 39.78 -56.21 -7.96
CA MET A 7 38.49 -55.70 -8.42
C MET A 7 37.71 -54.85 -7.40
N THR A 8 38.16 -54.77 -6.16
CA THR A 8 37.51 -53.97 -5.08
C THR A 8 38.07 -52.55 -4.94
N ALA A 9 39.16 -52.22 -5.59
CA ALA A 9 39.76 -50.88 -5.53
C ALA A 9 39.26 -49.91 -6.64
N LEU A 10 38.57 -50.43 -7.68
CA LEU A 10 38.07 -49.59 -8.79
C LEU A 10 36.61 -49.14 -8.60
N ALA A 11 35.88 -49.75 -7.69
CA ALA A 11 34.48 -49.36 -7.38
C ALA A 11 34.36 -48.24 -6.35
N MET A 12 35.40 -47.94 -5.54
CA MET A 12 35.40 -46.83 -4.59
C MET A 12 35.93 -45.52 -5.15
N ALA A 13 36.51 -45.47 -6.33
CA ALA A 13 37.02 -44.26 -6.96
C ALA A 13 35.96 -43.57 -7.85
N LEU A 14 34.85 -44.23 -8.20
CA LEU A 14 33.76 -43.64 -9.01
C LEU A 14 32.58 -43.12 -8.16
N GLY A 15 32.58 -43.36 -6.86
CA GLY A 15 31.52 -42.92 -5.94
C GLY A 15 31.77 -41.57 -5.28
N LEU A 16 32.95 -40.97 -5.40
CA LEU A 16 33.30 -39.66 -4.80
C LEU A 16 33.36 -38.50 -5.78
N ALA A 17 33.05 -38.69 -7.04
CA ALA A 17 33.10 -37.63 -8.05
C ALA A 17 31.75 -36.95 -8.37
N CYS A 18 30.65 -37.31 -7.68
CA CYS A 18 29.33 -36.71 -7.90
C CYS A 18 28.78 -35.91 -6.70
N ALA A 19 29.63 -35.62 -5.71
CA ALA A 19 29.24 -34.77 -4.59
C ALA A 19 29.96 -33.41 -4.62
N SER A 20 30.31 -32.92 -5.80
CA SER A 20 30.90 -31.60 -5.94
C SER A 20 29.98 -30.66 -6.73
N SER A 21 29.68 -29.56 -6.06
CA SER A 21 29.20 -28.29 -6.61
C SER A 21 27.75 -28.22 -7.08
N TRP A 22 26.81 -28.36 -6.17
CA TRP A 22 25.63 -27.51 -6.22
C TRP A 22 25.88 -26.20 -5.45
N ALA A 23 27.04 -25.60 -5.59
CA ALA A 23 27.19 -24.18 -5.47
C ALA A 23 26.60 -23.62 -6.78
N ALA A 24 25.34 -23.15 -6.74
CA ALA A 24 24.73 -22.44 -7.86
C ALA A 24 25.70 -21.31 -8.23
N GLU A 25 26.38 -21.45 -9.36
CA GLU A 25 27.25 -20.43 -9.93
C GLU A 25 26.40 -19.15 -10.00
N LEU A 26 26.86 -18.09 -9.35
CA LEU A 26 26.17 -16.78 -9.39
C LEU A 26 26.13 -16.43 -10.89
N ALA A 27 24.93 -16.36 -11.44
CA ALA A 27 24.74 -15.85 -12.79
C ALA A 27 25.45 -14.49 -12.87
N LYS A 28 26.20 -14.25 -13.95
CA LYS A 28 26.98 -13.00 -14.12
C LYS A 28 26.08 -11.81 -13.87
N PRO A 29 26.56 -10.76 -13.17
CA PRO A 29 25.79 -9.53 -12.98
C PRO A 29 25.30 -9.00 -14.34
N LEU A 30 24.07 -8.51 -14.37
CA LEU A 30 23.44 -7.93 -15.57
C LEU A 30 23.22 -6.43 -15.36
N THR A 31 23.38 -5.64 -16.40
CA THR A 31 22.85 -4.27 -16.43
C THR A 31 21.34 -4.32 -16.68
N LEU A 32 20.64 -3.21 -16.40
CA LEU A 32 19.21 -3.11 -16.65
C LEU A 32 18.87 -3.35 -18.14
N ASP A 33 19.67 -2.82 -19.04
CA ASP A 33 19.48 -3.00 -20.49
C ASP A 33 19.65 -4.47 -20.90
N GLN A 34 20.70 -5.14 -20.39
CA GLN A 34 20.90 -6.56 -20.65
C GLN A 34 19.74 -7.42 -20.12
N LEU A 35 19.24 -7.08 -18.94
CA LEU A 35 18.10 -7.77 -18.35
C LEU A 35 16.83 -7.57 -19.20
N GLN A 36 16.58 -6.35 -19.68
CA GLN A 36 15.44 -6.03 -20.54
C GLN A 36 15.50 -6.72 -21.89
N GLN A 37 16.69 -6.81 -22.51
CA GLN A 37 16.91 -7.56 -23.76
C GLN A 37 16.57 -9.05 -23.62
N GLN A 38 16.73 -9.60 -22.41
CA GLN A 38 16.36 -10.99 -22.08
C GLN A 38 14.91 -11.13 -21.60
N ASN A 39 14.08 -10.08 -21.68
CA ASN A 39 12.73 -10.02 -21.11
C ASN A 39 12.70 -10.35 -19.60
N GLY A 40 13.78 -10.09 -18.89
CA GLY A 40 13.92 -10.33 -17.46
C GLY A 40 13.21 -9.27 -16.62
N LYS A 41 13.16 -9.50 -15.30
CA LYS A 41 12.55 -8.59 -14.31
C LYS A 41 13.55 -8.16 -13.25
N ALA A 42 13.65 -6.85 -13.03
CA ALA A 42 14.37 -6.29 -11.90
C ALA A 42 13.51 -6.43 -10.63
N ILE A 43 14.12 -6.81 -9.52
CA ILE A 43 13.46 -6.94 -8.22
C ILE A 43 14.24 -6.14 -7.19
N ASP A 44 13.57 -5.14 -6.63
CA ASP A 44 14.07 -4.32 -5.52
C ASP A 44 13.85 -5.04 -4.20
N THR A 45 14.94 -5.37 -3.50
CA THR A 45 14.88 -6.07 -2.21
C THR A 45 14.82 -5.14 -1.01
N ARG A 46 14.99 -3.83 -1.24
CA ARG A 46 14.98 -2.81 -0.19
C ARG A 46 13.59 -2.64 0.43
N PRO A 47 13.49 -2.08 1.63
CA PRO A 47 12.21 -1.67 2.22
C PRO A 47 11.34 -0.84 1.26
N SER A 48 10.02 -1.04 1.33
CA SER A 48 9.03 -0.39 0.44
C SER A 48 9.17 1.13 0.40
N ALA A 49 9.54 1.76 1.51
CA ALA A 49 9.73 3.19 1.56
C ALA A 49 10.72 3.67 0.49
N PHE A 50 11.85 2.97 0.34
CA PHE A 50 12.89 3.34 -0.63
C PHE A 50 12.47 3.05 -2.08
N TYR A 51 11.76 1.93 -2.29
CA TYR A 51 11.13 1.64 -3.57
C TYR A 51 10.12 2.73 -3.96
N ASN A 52 9.29 3.16 -3.01
CA ASN A 52 8.24 4.15 -3.25
C ASN A 52 8.79 5.53 -3.63
N GLY A 53 9.97 5.91 -3.15
CA GLY A 53 10.54 7.21 -3.46
C GLY A 53 11.37 7.84 -2.34
N TRP A 54 11.37 7.28 -1.13
CA TRP A 54 12.22 7.79 -0.07
C TRP A 54 13.70 7.46 -0.36
N PRO A 55 14.63 8.38 -0.16
CA PRO A 55 16.04 8.07 -0.26
C PRO A 55 16.52 7.31 0.99
N GLN A 56 17.47 6.40 0.83
CA GLN A 56 18.08 5.68 1.96
C GLN A 56 18.96 6.59 2.83
N THR A 57 19.58 7.57 2.22
CA THR A 57 20.35 8.63 2.89
C THR A 57 19.84 9.97 2.39
N LEU A 58 19.97 11.03 3.15
CA LEU A 58 19.35 12.33 2.89
C LEU A 58 19.48 12.83 1.42
N ASN A 59 20.61 12.59 0.78
CA ASN A 59 20.89 12.99 -0.60
C ASN A 59 21.12 11.79 -1.54
N GLY A 60 20.71 10.61 -1.12
CA GLY A 60 20.88 9.37 -1.91
C GLY A 60 19.88 9.23 -3.04
N PRO A 61 20.04 8.21 -3.87
CA PRO A 61 19.10 7.89 -4.93
C PRO A 61 17.70 7.61 -4.34
N SER A 62 16.69 8.09 -5.03
CA SER A 62 15.30 8.12 -4.58
C SER A 62 14.40 7.44 -5.58
N GLY A 63 13.73 6.36 -5.16
CA GLY A 63 12.87 5.55 -6.01
C GLY A 63 13.50 4.23 -6.44
N HIS A 64 12.97 3.64 -7.52
CA HIS A 64 13.31 2.31 -8.01
C HIS A 64 13.60 2.31 -9.51
N GLU A 65 14.27 1.27 -9.99
CA GLU A 65 14.54 1.07 -11.41
C GLU A 65 13.25 0.94 -12.23
N PRO A 66 13.22 1.41 -13.48
CA PRO A 66 12.05 1.32 -14.34
C PRO A 66 11.49 -0.11 -14.42
N ALA A 67 10.18 -0.24 -14.20
CA ALA A 67 9.46 -1.52 -14.20
C ALA A 67 9.96 -2.56 -13.18
N ALA A 68 10.81 -2.20 -12.23
CA ALA A 68 11.19 -3.08 -11.14
C ALA A 68 10.01 -3.45 -10.26
N LEU A 69 10.07 -4.62 -9.66
CA LEU A 69 9.09 -5.10 -8.67
C LEU A 69 9.71 -4.96 -7.28
N ASN A 70 8.92 -4.62 -6.29
CA ASN A 70 9.40 -4.65 -4.91
C ASN A 70 9.07 -5.99 -4.25
N LEU A 71 10.10 -6.70 -3.81
CA LEU A 71 10.01 -7.84 -2.91
C LEU A 71 10.97 -7.58 -1.74
N SER A 72 10.53 -6.76 -0.80
CA SER A 72 11.36 -6.37 0.32
C SER A 72 11.79 -7.56 1.16
N ALA A 73 13.06 -7.63 1.51
CA ALA A 73 13.58 -8.66 2.41
C ALA A 73 12.87 -8.64 3.78
N SER A 74 12.48 -7.47 4.25
CA SER A 74 11.74 -7.32 5.53
C SER A 74 10.36 -8.00 5.55
N TRP A 75 9.83 -8.39 4.39
CA TRP A 75 8.56 -9.10 4.31
C TRP A 75 8.71 -10.61 4.52
N LEU A 76 9.89 -11.15 4.20
CA LEU A 76 10.09 -12.59 4.07
C LEU A 76 9.82 -13.37 5.35
N ASP A 77 10.13 -12.80 6.51
CA ASP A 77 9.88 -13.44 7.81
C ASP A 77 8.38 -13.56 8.13
N LYS A 78 7.57 -12.69 7.55
CA LYS A 78 6.12 -12.63 7.75
C LYS A 78 5.32 -13.24 6.59
N MET A 79 6.00 -13.53 5.47
CA MET A 79 5.40 -14.04 4.24
C MET A 79 5.45 -15.57 4.19
N SER A 80 4.27 -16.23 4.14
CA SER A 80 4.21 -17.67 3.92
C SER A 80 4.61 -18.04 2.48
N THR A 81 4.86 -19.33 2.24
CA THR A 81 5.15 -19.83 0.89
C THR A 81 3.98 -19.59 -0.07
N GLU A 82 2.74 -19.76 0.40
CA GLU A 82 1.53 -19.50 -0.39
C GLU A 82 1.40 -18.02 -0.78
N GLN A 83 1.77 -17.12 0.14
CA GLN A 83 1.77 -15.68 -0.11
C GLN A 83 2.85 -15.30 -1.14
N LEU A 84 4.04 -15.87 -1.06
CA LEU A 84 5.09 -15.67 -2.06
C LEU A 84 4.64 -16.19 -3.43
N ASN A 85 4.06 -17.39 -3.49
CA ASN A 85 3.56 -17.95 -4.74
C ASN A 85 2.43 -17.09 -5.34
N ALA A 86 1.56 -16.53 -4.50
CA ALA A 86 0.53 -15.59 -4.95
C ALA A 86 1.15 -14.30 -5.50
N TRP A 87 2.18 -13.76 -4.86
CA TRP A 87 2.94 -12.60 -5.34
C TRP A 87 3.62 -12.88 -6.69
N ILE A 88 4.30 -14.02 -6.82
CA ILE A 88 4.94 -14.49 -8.07
C ILE A 88 3.89 -14.54 -9.20
N LYS A 89 2.76 -15.20 -8.95
CA LYS A 89 1.66 -15.32 -9.92
C LYS A 89 1.06 -13.96 -10.30
N GLN A 90 0.84 -13.08 -9.34
CA GLN A 90 0.29 -11.74 -9.56
C GLN A 90 1.17 -10.90 -10.49
N HIS A 91 2.49 -11.03 -10.35
CA HIS A 91 3.46 -10.30 -11.15
C HIS A 91 3.87 -11.03 -12.44
N ASN A 92 3.21 -12.16 -12.75
CA ASN A 92 3.49 -12.99 -13.94
C ASN A 92 4.99 -13.36 -14.05
N LEU A 93 5.64 -13.62 -12.91
CA LEU A 93 7.01 -14.07 -12.88
C LEU A 93 7.07 -15.55 -13.27
N LYS A 94 8.03 -15.91 -14.13
CA LYS A 94 8.29 -17.28 -14.52
C LYS A 94 9.61 -17.72 -13.89
N ALA A 95 9.65 -18.92 -13.36
CA ALA A 95 10.83 -19.45 -12.66
C ALA A 95 12.04 -19.66 -13.59
N ASP A 96 11.79 -19.87 -14.87
CA ASP A 96 12.79 -20.03 -15.93
C ASP A 96 13.20 -18.72 -16.61
N ALA A 97 12.56 -17.59 -16.28
CA ALA A 97 12.92 -16.29 -16.83
C ALA A 97 13.98 -15.58 -15.98
N PRO A 98 14.85 -14.76 -16.60
CA PRO A 98 15.85 -13.99 -15.87
C PRO A 98 15.23 -13.04 -14.85
N ALA A 99 15.78 -13.03 -13.63
CA ALA A 99 15.48 -12.06 -12.59
C ALA A 99 16.79 -11.45 -12.06
N ALA A 100 16.87 -10.14 -11.95
CA ALA A 100 18.03 -9.47 -11.37
C ALA A 100 17.62 -8.71 -10.11
N LEU A 101 18.31 -9.01 -9.01
CA LEU A 101 18.04 -8.43 -7.70
C LEU A 101 18.95 -7.24 -7.43
N TYR A 102 18.47 -6.27 -6.67
CA TYR A 102 19.29 -5.17 -6.16
C TYR A 102 18.83 -4.70 -4.79
N GLY A 103 19.76 -4.18 -4.01
CA GLY A 103 19.62 -3.75 -2.64
C GLY A 103 20.96 -3.88 -1.93
N ASN A 104 20.98 -4.00 -0.60
CA ASN A 104 22.18 -4.43 0.12
C ASN A 104 22.34 -5.95 0.03
N ASP A 105 23.55 -6.42 0.22
CA ASP A 105 23.92 -7.85 0.02
C ASP A 105 23.05 -8.79 0.87
N LYS A 106 22.81 -8.43 2.13
CA LYS A 106 21.99 -9.24 3.05
C LYS A 106 20.56 -9.39 2.55
N ASP A 107 19.94 -8.31 2.10
CA ASP A 107 18.57 -8.31 1.60
C ASP A 107 18.48 -9.08 0.27
N VAL A 108 19.46 -8.89 -0.61
CA VAL A 108 19.56 -9.61 -1.88
C VAL A 108 19.68 -11.11 -1.63
N ASP A 109 20.57 -11.56 -0.74
CA ASP A 109 20.76 -12.98 -0.43
C ASP A 109 19.52 -13.62 0.19
N ALA A 110 18.84 -12.91 1.06
CA ALA A 110 17.58 -13.39 1.67
C ALA A 110 16.49 -13.60 0.59
N VAL A 111 16.29 -12.63 -0.30
CA VAL A 111 15.29 -12.71 -1.38
C VAL A 111 15.69 -13.78 -2.40
N LYS A 112 16.97 -13.85 -2.79
CA LYS A 112 17.51 -14.88 -3.68
C LYS A 112 17.21 -16.28 -3.17
N THR A 113 17.55 -16.54 -1.91
CA THR A 113 17.32 -17.84 -1.28
C THR A 113 15.82 -18.22 -1.30
N ARG A 114 14.96 -17.26 -1.06
CA ARG A 114 13.51 -17.47 -1.05
C ARG A 114 12.96 -17.78 -2.44
N LEU A 115 13.44 -17.06 -3.48
CA LEU A 115 13.05 -17.30 -4.87
C LEU A 115 13.61 -18.62 -5.40
N GLN A 116 14.84 -19.00 -5.05
CA GLN A 116 15.41 -20.30 -5.40
C GLN A 116 14.59 -21.46 -4.83
N LYS A 117 14.14 -21.35 -3.57
CA LYS A 117 13.21 -22.32 -2.97
C LYS A 117 11.85 -22.37 -3.67
N ALA A 118 11.45 -21.29 -4.32
CA ALA A 118 10.25 -21.23 -5.16
C ALA A 118 10.49 -21.68 -6.63
N GLY A 119 11.70 -22.20 -6.95
CA GLY A 119 12.03 -22.80 -8.24
C GLY A 119 12.70 -21.87 -9.24
N PHE A 120 13.08 -20.65 -8.87
CA PHE A 120 13.78 -19.73 -9.77
C PHE A 120 15.23 -20.17 -9.97
N THR A 121 15.64 -20.33 -11.23
CA THR A 121 16.98 -20.84 -11.61
C THR A 121 17.90 -19.77 -12.18
N HIS A 122 17.35 -18.69 -12.75
CA HIS A 122 18.10 -17.62 -13.42
C HIS A 122 18.03 -16.32 -12.62
N ILE A 123 18.73 -16.28 -11.48
CA ILE A 123 18.80 -15.10 -10.61
C ILE A 123 20.20 -14.51 -10.68
N SER A 124 20.30 -13.22 -11.02
CA SER A 124 21.53 -12.43 -11.07
C SER A 124 21.46 -11.20 -10.18
N ILE A 125 22.54 -10.44 -10.11
CA ILE A 125 22.61 -9.12 -9.48
C ILE A 125 22.43 -8.05 -10.56
N LEU A 126 21.66 -7.01 -10.30
CA LEU A 126 21.58 -5.84 -11.17
C LEU A 126 22.77 -4.93 -10.86
N SER A 127 23.75 -4.90 -11.78
CA SER A 127 25.06 -4.30 -11.53
C SER A 127 25.06 -2.75 -11.59
N ASP A 128 24.14 -2.17 -12.35
CA ASP A 128 23.99 -0.72 -12.51
C ASP A 128 22.80 -0.14 -11.75
N ALA A 129 22.27 -0.89 -10.77
CA ALA A 129 21.13 -0.44 -9.99
C ALA A 129 21.40 0.89 -9.27
N LEU A 130 20.42 1.80 -9.37
CA LEU A 130 20.41 3.11 -8.73
C LEU A 130 21.57 4.06 -9.13
N SER A 131 22.34 3.70 -10.14
CA SER A 131 23.50 4.49 -10.60
C SER A 131 23.09 5.74 -11.37
N GLU A 132 21.89 5.75 -11.95
CA GLU A 132 21.36 6.86 -12.75
C GLU A 132 20.06 7.42 -12.13
N PRO A 133 20.16 8.44 -11.26
CA PRO A 133 19.00 8.99 -10.55
C PRO A 133 17.88 9.52 -11.46
N SER A 134 18.23 9.99 -12.68
CA SER A 134 17.28 10.56 -13.65
C SER A 134 16.29 9.52 -14.19
N ARG A 135 16.67 8.25 -14.24
CA ARG A 135 15.80 7.16 -14.72
C ARG A 135 14.89 6.56 -13.65
N LEU A 136 15.16 6.83 -12.37
CA LEU A 136 14.42 6.22 -11.27
C LEU A 136 12.96 6.66 -11.24
N GLN A 137 12.08 5.71 -11.02
CA GLN A 137 10.65 5.93 -10.87
C GLN A 137 10.28 6.03 -9.39
N LYS A 138 9.26 6.84 -9.10
CA LYS A 138 8.73 7.04 -7.74
C LYS A 138 7.23 6.84 -7.74
N LEU A 139 6.71 6.42 -6.61
CA LEU A 139 5.28 6.47 -6.37
C LEU A 139 4.83 7.94 -6.32
N PRO A 140 3.84 8.36 -7.09
CA PRO A 140 3.28 9.70 -6.95
C PRO A 140 2.84 9.97 -5.51
N HIS A 141 3.26 11.10 -4.96
CA HIS A 141 2.95 11.49 -3.58
C HIS A 141 3.45 10.51 -2.51
N PHE A 142 4.61 9.87 -2.73
CA PHE A 142 5.20 8.94 -1.76
C PHE A 142 5.43 9.58 -0.39
N GLU A 143 5.60 10.89 -0.33
CA GLU A 143 5.77 11.66 0.91
C GLU A 143 4.57 11.54 1.85
N GLN A 144 3.40 11.19 1.33
CA GLN A 144 2.21 10.93 2.14
C GLN A 144 2.25 9.57 2.86
N LEU A 145 3.21 8.69 2.53
CA LEU A 145 3.48 7.44 3.23
C LEU A 145 4.84 7.52 3.93
N VAL A 146 4.84 7.96 5.18
CA VAL A 146 6.07 8.04 5.97
C VAL A 146 6.39 6.69 6.60
N TYR A 147 7.67 6.42 6.82
CA TYR A 147 8.12 5.19 7.48
C TYR A 147 8.61 5.47 8.92
N PRO A 148 8.64 4.45 9.80
CA PRO A 148 8.89 4.66 11.23
C PRO A 148 10.18 5.41 11.54
N GLN A 149 11.29 5.05 10.90
CA GLN A 149 12.58 5.71 11.16
C GLN A 149 12.57 7.19 10.74
N TRP A 150 11.90 7.52 9.62
CA TRP A 150 11.73 8.91 9.19
C TRP A 150 11.00 9.75 10.25
N LEU A 151 9.89 9.21 10.79
CA LEU A 151 9.12 9.91 11.81
C LEU A 151 9.92 10.07 13.11
N HIS A 152 10.64 9.02 13.52
CA HIS A 152 11.52 9.09 14.68
C HIS A 152 12.62 10.12 14.50
N ASP A 153 13.27 10.16 13.34
CA ASP A 153 14.34 11.14 13.06
C ASP A 153 13.78 12.57 13.04
N LEU A 154 12.58 12.78 12.50
CA LEU A 154 11.87 14.07 12.57
C LEU A 154 11.62 14.48 14.04
N GLN A 155 11.14 13.57 14.90
CA GLN A 155 10.90 13.83 16.32
C GLN A 155 12.20 14.16 17.08
N GLN A 156 13.34 13.61 16.65
CA GLN A 156 14.66 13.93 17.21
C GLN A 156 15.25 15.23 16.64
N GLY A 157 14.50 15.98 15.82
CA GLY A 157 14.97 17.23 15.22
C GLY A 157 16.02 17.06 14.13
N LYS A 158 16.26 15.83 13.65
CA LYS A 158 17.20 15.59 12.55
C LYS A 158 16.66 16.13 11.21
N GLU A 159 17.56 16.42 10.30
CA GLU A 159 17.19 16.72 8.93
C GLU A 159 16.68 15.46 8.24
N VAL A 160 15.48 15.56 7.65
CA VAL A 160 14.82 14.49 6.91
C VAL A 160 14.32 15.00 5.56
N THR A 161 14.31 14.13 4.57
CA THR A 161 13.70 14.41 3.26
C THR A 161 12.22 14.73 3.42
N ALA A 162 11.69 15.71 2.69
CA ALA A 162 10.30 16.15 2.75
C ALA A 162 9.85 16.53 4.18
N LYS A 163 10.74 17.17 4.95
CA LYS A 163 10.43 17.72 6.27
C LYS A 163 9.19 18.65 6.19
N PRO A 164 8.26 18.59 7.15
CA PRO A 164 7.17 19.55 7.22
C PRO A 164 7.67 20.99 7.21
N ALA A 165 7.02 21.84 6.41
CA ALA A 165 7.42 23.23 6.28
C ALA A 165 7.01 24.12 7.46
N GLY A 166 6.02 23.68 8.24
CA GLY A 166 5.47 24.40 9.40
C GLY A 166 5.19 23.45 10.56
N ASP A 167 4.20 23.80 11.36
CA ASP A 167 3.75 22.99 12.48
C ASP A 167 3.30 21.61 12.03
N TRP A 168 3.63 20.61 12.82
CA TRP A 168 3.24 19.23 12.55
C TRP A 168 2.76 18.52 13.81
N LYS A 169 1.91 17.51 13.63
CA LYS A 169 1.34 16.70 14.70
C LYS A 169 1.38 15.23 14.32
N VAL A 170 1.62 14.38 15.34
CA VAL A 170 1.43 12.92 15.23
C VAL A 170 0.14 12.57 15.95
N ILE A 171 -0.70 11.74 15.33
CA ILE A 171 -2.02 11.42 15.89
C ILE A 171 -2.31 9.93 15.70
N GLU A 172 -2.63 9.24 16.82
CA GLU A 172 -3.22 7.91 16.77
C GLU A 172 -4.72 8.03 16.50
N ALA A 173 -5.21 7.39 15.44
CA ALA A 173 -6.63 7.28 15.18
C ALA A 173 -7.11 5.87 15.49
N ALA A 174 -8.17 5.75 16.29
CA ALA A 174 -8.81 4.48 16.58
C ALA A 174 -10.29 4.68 16.91
N TRP A 175 -11.06 3.60 16.93
CA TRP A 175 -12.46 3.64 17.31
C TRP A 175 -12.64 3.49 18.82
N GLY A 176 -13.37 4.41 19.44
CA GLY A 176 -13.74 4.41 20.86
C GLY A 176 -12.65 4.97 21.77
N ALA A 177 -12.77 4.70 23.06
CA ALA A 177 -11.86 5.22 24.09
C ALA A 177 -10.39 4.76 23.89
N PRO A 178 -9.40 5.56 24.29
CA PRO A 178 -7.97 5.37 24.02
C PRO A 178 -7.31 4.24 24.85
N LYS A 179 -7.96 3.09 25.02
CA LYS A 179 -7.51 2.02 25.95
C LYS A 179 -6.11 1.49 25.63
N LEU A 180 -5.82 1.22 24.37
CA LEU A 180 -4.51 0.72 23.94
C LEU A 180 -3.48 1.86 23.84
N TYR A 181 -3.91 3.05 23.46
CA TYR A 181 -3.09 4.24 23.46
C TYR A 181 -2.50 4.53 24.86
N LEU A 182 -3.32 4.45 25.92
CA LEU A 182 -2.87 4.66 27.31
C LEU A 182 -1.78 3.69 27.75
N ILE A 183 -1.74 2.49 27.16
CA ILE A 183 -0.75 1.46 27.44
C ILE A 183 0.56 1.75 26.71
N SER A 184 0.47 2.16 25.45
CA SER A 184 1.63 2.49 24.61
C SER A 184 1.19 3.26 23.37
N HIS A 185 1.92 4.30 22.99
CA HIS A 185 1.71 5.09 21.78
C HIS A 185 3.05 5.69 21.30
N ILE A 186 3.06 6.26 20.12
CA ILE A 186 4.23 6.99 19.58
C ILE A 186 4.43 8.25 20.43
N PRO A 187 5.63 8.55 20.92
CA PRO A 187 5.89 9.70 21.79
C PRO A 187 5.30 11.00 21.24
N GLY A 188 4.61 11.75 22.10
CA GLY A 188 3.99 13.03 21.78
C GLY A 188 2.77 12.95 20.85
N ALA A 189 2.30 11.78 20.51
CA ALA A 189 1.11 11.63 19.69
C ALA A 189 -0.15 12.09 20.42
N ASP A 190 -1.05 12.77 19.72
CA ASP A 190 -2.43 13.01 20.15
C ASP A 190 -3.31 11.81 19.78
N TYR A 191 -4.58 11.80 20.23
CA TYR A 191 -5.52 10.72 19.98
C TYR A 191 -6.84 11.26 19.41
N ILE A 192 -7.29 10.68 18.29
CA ILE A 192 -8.60 10.93 17.70
C ILE A 192 -9.44 9.65 17.74
N ASP A 193 -10.60 9.72 18.43
CA ASP A 193 -11.66 8.72 18.26
C ASP A 193 -12.35 8.94 16.91
N THR A 194 -12.47 7.88 16.09
CA THR A 194 -13.17 7.99 14.79
C THR A 194 -14.60 8.45 14.91
N ASN A 195 -15.25 8.30 16.09
CA ASN A 195 -16.57 8.90 16.38
C ASN A 195 -16.57 10.44 16.34
N GLU A 196 -15.42 11.09 16.37
CA GLU A 196 -15.32 12.54 16.18
C GLU A 196 -15.42 12.97 14.71
N VAL A 197 -15.24 12.04 13.78
CA VAL A 197 -15.26 12.31 12.33
C VAL A 197 -16.37 11.59 11.58
N GLU A 198 -17.00 10.58 12.19
CA GLU A 198 -18.09 9.80 11.61
C GLU A 198 -19.09 9.39 12.71
N SER A 199 -20.34 9.08 12.36
CA SER A 199 -21.40 8.78 13.31
C SER A 199 -22.35 7.67 12.85
N GLU A 200 -22.90 6.97 13.86
CA GLU A 200 -24.00 6.03 13.65
C GLU A 200 -25.21 6.70 12.98
N PRO A 201 -26.10 5.94 12.35
CA PRO A 201 -26.08 4.47 12.21
C PRO A 201 -25.30 3.97 11.01
N LEU A 202 -24.90 4.82 10.08
CA LEU A 202 -24.27 4.42 8.81
C LEU A 202 -22.80 4.79 8.73
N TRP A 203 -22.23 5.36 9.79
CA TRP A 203 -20.83 5.78 9.85
C TRP A 203 -20.49 6.78 8.74
N ASN A 204 -21.44 7.68 8.47
CA ASN A 204 -21.21 8.82 7.61
C ASN A 204 -20.31 9.84 8.31
N LYS A 205 -19.60 10.63 7.50
CA LYS A 205 -18.88 11.80 7.99
C LYS A 205 -19.82 12.70 8.80
N VAL A 206 -19.35 13.20 9.91
CA VAL A 206 -20.07 14.24 10.71
C VAL A 206 -20.27 15.53 9.90
N SER A 207 -21.09 16.46 10.40
CA SER A 207 -21.29 17.74 9.74
C SER A 207 -20.00 18.55 9.62
N ASP A 208 -19.96 19.51 8.71
CA ASP A 208 -18.76 20.33 8.51
C ASP A 208 -18.48 21.21 9.73
N GLU A 209 -19.51 21.61 10.48
CA GLU A 209 -19.39 22.34 11.75
C GLU A 209 -18.76 21.45 12.85
N GLN A 210 -19.20 20.20 12.96
CA GLN A 210 -18.61 19.24 13.90
C GLN A 210 -17.17 18.92 13.53
N LEU A 211 -16.89 18.79 12.24
CA LEU A 211 -15.54 18.59 11.74
C LEU A 211 -14.62 19.78 12.05
N LYS A 212 -15.12 21.01 11.88
CA LYS A 212 -14.41 22.23 12.29
C LYS A 212 -14.13 22.24 13.80
N ALA A 213 -15.10 21.86 14.62
CA ALA A 213 -14.92 21.79 16.06
C ALA A 213 -13.88 20.74 16.48
N MET A 214 -13.88 19.57 15.83
CA MET A 214 -12.89 18.52 16.05
C MET A 214 -11.48 19.01 15.69
N LEU A 215 -11.29 19.61 14.51
CA LEU A 215 -10.00 20.15 14.09
C LEU A 215 -9.50 21.23 15.06
N ALA A 216 -10.39 22.14 15.49
CA ALA A 216 -10.06 23.15 16.49
C ALA A 216 -9.63 22.55 17.83
N LYS A 217 -10.36 21.53 18.34
CA LYS A 217 -10.05 20.81 19.58
C LYS A 217 -8.64 20.22 19.56
N HIS A 218 -8.23 19.65 18.42
CA HIS A 218 -6.91 19.03 18.23
C HIS A 218 -5.85 20.05 17.77
N GLY A 219 -6.17 21.35 17.71
CA GLY A 219 -5.24 22.41 17.33
C GLY A 219 -4.72 22.24 15.91
N ILE A 220 -5.58 21.82 14.97
CA ILE A 220 -5.23 21.56 13.59
C ILE A 220 -5.75 22.70 12.71
N ARG A 221 -4.83 23.35 12.01
CA ARG A 221 -5.13 24.33 10.96
C ARG A 221 -4.98 23.68 9.58
N HIS A 222 -5.44 24.38 8.55
CA HIS A 222 -5.33 23.92 7.16
C HIS A 222 -3.86 23.74 6.69
N ASP A 223 -2.91 24.44 7.29
CA ASP A 223 -1.48 24.41 6.98
C ASP A 223 -0.66 23.55 7.97
N THR A 224 -1.29 22.96 8.99
CA THR A 224 -0.65 21.98 9.87
C THR A 224 -0.38 20.68 9.10
N THR A 225 0.84 20.15 9.14
CA THR A 225 1.12 18.79 8.68
C THR A 225 0.61 17.78 9.72
N VAL A 226 -0.26 16.87 9.31
CA VAL A 226 -0.81 15.84 10.19
C VAL A 226 -0.30 14.47 9.78
N ILE A 227 0.41 13.79 10.70
CA ILE A 227 0.95 12.44 10.52
C ILE A 227 0.08 11.48 11.33
N LEU A 228 -0.71 10.68 10.63
CA LEU A 228 -1.68 9.76 11.22
C LEU A 228 -1.15 8.34 11.26
N TYR A 229 -1.48 7.65 12.33
CA TYR A 229 -1.32 6.19 12.41
C TYR A 229 -2.50 5.57 13.14
N GLY A 230 -2.60 4.26 13.08
CA GLY A 230 -3.58 3.49 13.85
C GLY A 230 -3.05 2.09 14.11
N ARG A 231 -3.62 1.41 15.09
CA ARG A 231 -3.43 -0.05 15.28
C ARG A 231 -4.24 -0.82 14.23
N ASP A 232 -5.38 -0.28 13.87
CA ASP A 232 -6.04 -0.54 12.59
C ASP A 232 -5.69 0.60 11.64
N VAL A 233 -4.92 0.30 10.60
CA VAL A 233 -4.48 1.30 9.61
C VAL A 233 -5.64 1.99 8.90
N TYR A 234 -6.83 1.35 8.87
CA TYR A 234 -8.02 1.93 8.27
C TYR A 234 -8.55 3.12 9.07
N ALA A 235 -8.43 3.11 10.40
CA ALA A 235 -8.83 4.24 11.23
C ALA A 235 -8.01 5.49 10.87
N GLY A 236 -6.67 5.36 10.79
CA GLY A 236 -5.81 6.43 10.33
C GLY A 236 -6.14 6.92 8.93
N ALA A 237 -6.34 5.99 8.00
CA ALA A 237 -6.69 6.32 6.62
C ALA A 237 -8.07 7.01 6.50
N ARG A 238 -9.06 6.60 7.31
CA ARG A 238 -10.39 7.24 7.35
C ARG A 238 -10.31 8.68 7.82
N VAL A 239 -9.59 8.92 8.91
CA VAL A 239 -9.37 10.28 9.44
C VAL A 239 -8.59 11.13 8.43
N ALA A 240 -7.54 10.56 7.79
CA ALA A 240 -6.77 11.25 6.77
C ALA A 240 -7.63 11.75 5.60
N GLN A 241 -8.52 10.91 5.08
CA GLN A 241 -9.43 11.29 4.00
C GLN A 241 -10.33 12.47 4.41
N ILE A 242 -10.90 12.41 5.62
CA ILE A 242 -11.80 13.45 6.10
C ILE A 242 -11.05 14.76 6.34
N MET A 243 -9.80 14.70 6.81
CA MET A 243 -8.94 15.87 6.95
C MET A 243 -8.59 16.50 5.59
N LEU A 244 -8.29 15.69 4.59
CA LEU A 244 -8.07 16.17 3.21
C LEU A 244 -9.34 16.82 2.63
N TYR A 245 -10.50 16.21 2.84
CA TYR A 245 -11.79 16.80 2.46
C TYR A 245 -12.02 18.17 3.14
N ALA A 246 -11.70 18.27 4.44
CA ALA A 246 -11.80 19.53 5.18
C ALA A 246 -10.88 20.61 4.59
N GLY A 247 -9.70 20.23 4.09
CA GLY A 247 -8.71 21.14 3.50
C GLY A 247 -7.37 21.19 4.21
N VAL A 248 -7.05 20.21 5.07
CA VAL A 248 -5.69 20.04 5.58
C VAL A 248 -4.78 19.71 4.41
N LYS A 249 -3.76 20.54 4.16
CA LYS A 249 -2.93 20.48 2.95
C LYS A 249 -1.97 19.30 2.94
N ASP A 250 -1.40 18.97 4.08
CA ASP A 250 -0.38 17.93 4.23
C ASP A 250 -0.83 16.92 5.27
N VAL A 251 -1.41 15.82 4.78
CA VAL A 251 -1.83 14.69 5.59
C VAL A 251 -1.03 13.48 5.19
N ARG A 252 -0.33 12.89 6.14
CA ARG A 252 0.56 11.75 5.94
C ARG A 252 0.10 10.56 6.77
N LEU A 253 0.36 9.37 6.29
CA LEU A 253 0.10 8.11 7.00
C LEU A 253 1.43 7.44 7.34
N LEU A 254 1.55 6.94 8.57
CA LEU A 254 2.65 6.03 8.92
C LEU A 254 2.38 4.67 8.25
N ASP A 255 3.26 4.29 7.33
CA ASP A 255 3.16 3.03 6.59
C ASP A 255 3.22 1.83 7.54
N GLY A 256 2.14 1.05 7.54
CA GLY A 256 1.95 -0.06 8.48
C GLY A 256 1.52 0.32 9.89
N GLY A 257 1.34 1.61 10.18
CA GLY A 257 0.79 2.12 11.43
C GLY A 257 1.60 1.73 12.67
N TRP A 258 0.90 1.52 13.78
CA TRP A 258 1.53 1.13 15.05
C TRP A 258 2.43 -0.11 14.95
N GLN A 259 2.01 -1.10 14.15
CA GLN A 259 2.75 -2.37 14.08
C GLN A 259 4.17 -2.17 13.56
N THR A 260 4.35 -1.36 12.51
CA THR A 260 5.70 -1.12 11.96
C THR A 260 6.58 -0.27 12.87
N TRP A 261 5.99 0.66 13.62
CA TRP A 261 6.71 1.40 14.68
C TRP A 261 7.23 0.46 15.76
N SER A 262 6.35 -0.41 16.26
CA SER A 262 6.68 -1.40 17.29
C SER A 262 7.71 -2.43 16.80
N ASP A 263 7.57 -2.93 15.57
CA ASP A 263 8.50 -3.89 14.97
C ASP A 263 9.90 -3.28 14.76
N ALA A 264 9.97 -1.97 14.53
CA ALA A 264 11.23 -1.24 14.45
C ALA A 264 11.92 -1.01 15.81
N GLY A 265 11.28 -1.41 16.92
CA GLY A 265 11.83 -1.26 18.28
C GLY A 265 12.00 0.19 18.70
N LEU A 266 11.24 1.12 18.12
CA LEU A 266 11.35 2.55 18.38
C LEU A 266 10.70 2.93 19.73
N PRO A 267 11.08 4.06 20.34
CA PRO A 267 10.58 4.49 21.65
C PRO A 267 9.06 4.59 21.69
N VAL A 268 8.49 4.26 22.83
CA VAL A 268 7.05 4.36 23.11
C VAL A 268 6.78 5.18 24.35
N GLU A 269 5.67 5.89 24.35
CA GLU A 269 5.15 6.64 25.49
C GLU A 269 3.91 5.96 26.06
N ARG A 270 3.56 6.27 27.32
CA ARG A 270 2.39 5.76 28.05
C ARG A 270 1.65 6.92 28.70
N GLY A 271 0.36 6.76 28.91
CA GLY A 271 -0.45 7.75 29.60
C GLY A 271 -1.44 8.47 28.69
N THR A 272 -2.01 9.55 29.17
CA THR A 272 -3.05 10.32 28.49
C THR A 272 -2.48 11.14 27.33
N PRO A 273 -3.32 11.43 26.30
CA PRO A 273 -2.92 12.36 25.24
C PRO A 273 -2.45 13.71 25.80
N PRO A 274 -1.53 14.37 25.11
CA PRO A 274 -1.03 15.67 25.53
C PRO A 274 -2.16 16.69 25.55
N LYS A 275 -2.07 17.69 26.46
CA LYS A 275 -2.98 18.82 26.42
C LYS A 275 -2.68 19.68 25.19
N VAL A 276 -3.55 19.65 24.21
CA VAL A 276 -3.44 20.45 22.99
C VAL A 276 -4.13 21.80 23.21
N LYS A 277 -3.48 22.89 22.81
CA LYS A 277 -4.12 24.20 22.73
C LYS A 277 -5.08 24.18 21.55
N ALA A 278 -6.36 24.47 21.83
CA ALA A 278 -7.37 24.57 20.76
C ALA A 278 -7.04 25.73 19.80
N GLU A 279 -7.30 25.50 18.52
CA GLU A 279 -7.08 26.49 17.45
C GLU A 279 -8.40 26.69 16.70
N PRO A 280 -9.21 27.70 17.05
CA PRO A 280 -10.55 27.88 16.51
C PRO A 280 -10.58 28.32 15.04
N ASP A 281 -9.48 28.97 14.58
CA ASP A 281 -9.36 29.38 13.19
C ASP A 281 -8.68 28.31 12.35
N PHE A 282 -9.46 27.59 11.59
CA PHE A 282 -8.93 26.59 10.65
C PHE A 282 -8.20 27.23 9.48
N GLY A 283 -8.49 28.50 9.15
CA GLY A 283 -7.81 29.26 8.11
C GLY A 283 -8.45 29.17 6.71
N VAL A 284 -9.36 28.21 6.47
CA VAL A 284 -10.12 28.09 5.21
C VAL A 284 -11.56 27.61 5.50
N LYS A 285 -12.44 27.79 4.52
CA LYS A 285 -13.81 27.25 4.61
C LYS A 285 -13.78 25.71 4.48
N ILE A 286 -14.57 25.04 5.32
CA ILE A 286 -14.81 23.59 5.24
C ILE A 286 -16.14 23.34 4.50
N PRO A 287 -16.17 22.41 3.50
CA PRO A 287 -15.03 21.69 2.94
C PRO A 287 -14.23 22.56 1.95
N ALA A 288 -12.91 22.41 1.94
CA ALA A 288 -12.06 23.00 0.91
C ALA A 288 -11.83 22.06 -0.29
N GLN A 289 -12.05 20.75 -0.12
CA GLN A 289 -11.89 19.72 -1.16
C GLN A 289 -13.15 18.81 -1.24
N PRO A 290 -14.34 19.36 -1.58
CA PRO A 290 -15.58 18.60 -1.58
C PRO A 290 -15.58 17.41 -2.54
N GLN A 291 -14.79 17.46 -3.61
CA GLN A 291 -14.68 16.38 -4.59
C GLN A 291 -14.02 15.11 -4.02
N LEU A 292 -13.40 15.16 -2.84
CA LEU A 292 -12.79 13.98 -2.22
C LEU A 292 -13.81 13.10 -1.49
N MET A 293 -15.03 13.61 -1.23
CA MET A 293 -16.10 12.83 -0.60
C MET A 293 -17.41 13.20 -1.26
N LEU A 294 -17.87 12.34 -2.15
CA LEU A 294 -19.10 12.57 -2.90
C LEU A 294 -20.33 12.20 -2.07
N ASP A 295 -21.36 13.00 -2.18
CA ASP A 295 -22.69 12.65 -1.72
C ASP A 295 -23.42 11.72 -2.71
N MET A 296 -24.66 11.33 -2.36
CA MET A 296 -25.42 10.39 -3.17
C MET A 296 -25.80 10.98 -4.54
N GLU A 297 -26.13 12.26 -4.62
CA GLU A 297 -26.49 12.91 -5.87
C GLU A 297 -25.30 13.05 -6.82
N GLN A 298 -24.15 13.42 -6.26
CA GLN A 298 -22.89 13.47 -7.00
C GLN A 298 -22.49 12.08 -7.53
N ALA A 299 -22.61 11.04 -6.68
CA ALA A 299 -22.34 9.66 -7.08
C ALA A 299 -23.28 9.16 -8.19
N ARG A 300 -24.57 9.52 -8.13
CA ARG A 300 -25.54 9.25 -9.23
C ARG A 300 -25.13 9.95 -10.51
N GLY A 301 -24.69 11.20 -10.43
CA GLY A 301 -24.20 11.96 -11.56
C GLY A 301 -23.05 11.26 -12.28
N LEU A 302 -22.13 10.59 -11.54
CA LEU A 302 -21.03 9.84 -12.14
C LEU A 302 -21.48 8.65 -12.98
N LEU A 303 -22.60 7.99 -12.64
CA LEU A 303 -23.10 6.83 -13.38
C LEU A 303 -23.57 7.18 -14.81
N HIS A 304 -23.90 8.43 -15.02
CA HIS A 304 -24.35 8.93 -16.34
C HIS A 304 -23.22 9.55 -17.18
N ARG A 305 -22.00 9.61 -16.64
CA ARG A 305 -20.83 10.17 -17.34
C ARG A 305 -20.06 9.10 -18.09
N GLN A 306 -19.57 9.43 -19.29
CA GLN A 306 -18.71 8.54 -20.08
C GLN A 306 -17.24 8.62 -19.65
N ASP A 307 -16.82 9.73 -19.04
CA ASP A 307 -15.44 10.00 -18.60
C ASP A 307 -15.20 9.62 -17.15
N ALA A 308 -16.18 9.06 -16.45
CA ALA A 308 -16.12 8.66 -15.06
C ALA A 308 -16.62 7.21 -14.86
N SER A 309 -16.21 6.61 -13.76
CA SER A 309 -16.69 5.28 -13.33
C SER A 309 -16.82 5.22 -11.83
N LEU A 310 -17.93 4.70 -11.35
CA LEU A 310 -18.08 4.31 -9.95
C LEU A 310 -17.46 2.91 -9.79
N VAL A 311 -16.47 2.78 -8.90
CA VAL A 311 -15.72 1.54 -8.71
C VAL A 311 -15.92 1.06 -7.27
N SER A 312 -16.49 -0.13 -7.11
CA SER A 312 -16.63 -0.79 -5.81
C SER A 312 -15.31 -1.47 -5.42
N ILE A 313 -14.79 -1.13 -4.25
CA ILE A 313 -13.58 -1.74 -3.66
C ILE A 313 -13.94 -2.83 -2.62
N ARG A 314 -15.20 -3.21 -2.50
CA ARG A 314 -15.67 -4.30 -1.61
C ARG A 314 -15.16 -5.65 -2.12
N SER A 315 -15.24 -6.67 -1.25
CA SER A 315 -14.93 -8.05 -1.63
C SER A 315 -15.88 -8.56 -2.72
N TRP A 316 -15.45 -9.56 -3.47
CA TRP A 316 -16.30 -10.18 -4.51
C TRP A 316 -17.64 -10.69 -3.99
N PRO A 317 -17.73 -11.41 -2.84
CA PRO A 317 -19.02 -11.83 -2.28
C PRO A 317 -19.96 -10.67 -1.95
N GLU A 318 -19.44 -9.52 -1.51
CA GLU A 318 -20.22 -8.32 -1.25
C GLU A 318 -20.71 -7.69 -2.56
N PHE A 319 -19.82 -7.62 -3.57
CA PHE A 319 -20.15 -7.05 -4.88
C PHE A 319 -21.27 -7.83 -5.57
N ILE A 320 -21.20 -9.17 -5.58
CA ILE A 320 -22.24 -10.00 -6.21
C ILE A 320 -23.49 -10.22 -5.34
N GLY A 321 -23.52 -9.65 -4.12
CA GLY A 321 -24.70 -9.73 -3.26
C GLY A 321 -24.86 -11.01 -2.44
N THR A 322 -23.83 -11.85 -2.33
CA THR A 322 -23.86 -13.03 -1.44
C THR A 322 -23.94 -12.61 0.03
N THR A 323 -23.24 -11.53 0.40
CA THR A 323 -23.25 -10.94 1.74
C THR A 323 -23.29 -9.42 1.66
N SER A 324 -23.75 -8.73 2.73
CA SER A 324 -23.63 -7.28 2.85
C SER A 324 -22.24 -6.83 3.31
N GLY A 325 -21.50 -7.71 3.99
CA GLY A 325 -20.22 -7.41 4.62
C GLY A 325 -20.32 -6.65 5.95
N TYR A 326 -21.48 -6.09 6.30
CA TYR A 326 -21.71 -5.30 7.50
C TYR A 326 -22.98 -5.73 8.24
N SER A 327 -22.96 -5.72 9.58
CA SER A 327 -24.10 -6.08 10.41
C SER A 327 -25.21 -5.03 10.36
N TYR A 328 -24.87 -3.78 10.17
CA TYR A 328 -25.80 -2.64 10.14
C TYR A 328 -26.32 -2.28 8.73
N ILE A 329 -25.77 -2.88 7.66
CA ILE A 329 -26.24 -2.75 6.29
C ILE A 329 -26.95 -4.03 5.86
N LYS A 330 -28.27 -4.02 5.77
CA LYS A 330 -29.09 -5.20 5.38
C LYS A 330 -29.09 -5.45 3.87
N PRO A 331 -29.19 -4.44 2.99
CA PRO A 331 -29.15 -4.65 1.54
C PRO A 331 -27.84 -5.25 1.09
N LYS A 332 -27.93 -6.13 0.08
CA LYS A 332 -26.81 -6.84 -0.52
C LYS A 332 -26.70 -6.47 -2.00
N GLY A 333 -25.51 -6.65 -2.57
CA GLY A 333 -25.28 -6.36 -3.97
C GLY A 333 -24.58 -5.02 -4.19
N GLU A 334 -24.63 -4.52 -5.41
CA GLU A 334 -23.88 -3.34 -5.85
C GLU A 334 -24.79 -2.30 -6.50
N ILE A 335 -24.31 -1.09 -6.59
CA ILE A 335 -24.97 0.00 -7.31
C ILE A 335 -24.98 -0.33 -8.80
N ALA A 336 -26.16 -0.27 -9.44
CA ALA A 336 -26.27 -0.52 -10.87
C ALA A 336 -25.32 0.40 -11.67
N GLY A 337 -24.50 -0.20 -12.53
CA GLY A 337 -23.47 0.52 -13.30
C GLY A 337 -22.12 0.66 -12.62
N ALA A 338 -21.99 0.31 -11.35
CA ALA A 338 -20.69 0.26 -10.68
C ALA A 338 -19.84 -0.92 -11.17
N ARG A 339 -18.52 -0.73 -11.18
CA ARG A 339 -17.53 -1.75 -11.56
C ARG A 339 -16.83 -2.29 -10.33
N TRP A 340 -16.47 -3.56 -10.36
CA TRP A 340 -15.66 -4.13 -9.28
C TRP A 340 -14.18 -3.79 -9.43
N GLY A 341 -13.58 -3.23 -8.36
CA GLY A 341 -12.19 -2.77 -8.31
C GLY A 341 -11.18 -3.82 -7.87
N HIS A 342 -11.58 -5.09 -7.71
CA HIS A 342 -10.69 -6.21 -7.31
C HIS A 342 -9.92 -5.98 -6.00
N ALA A 343 -10.49 -5.23 -5.05
CA ALA A 343 -9.78 -4.85 -3.83
C ALA A 343 -9.68 -5.95 -2.77
N GLY A 344 -10.29 -7.12 -2.97
CA GLY A 344 -10.14 -8.25 -2.08
C GLY A 344 -11.01 -9.45 -2.49
N THR A 345 -10.63 -10.64 -2.06
CA THR A 345 -11.40 -11.87 -2.28
C THR A 345 -12.33 -12.16 -1.12
N THR A 346 -11.94 -11.77 0.10
CA THR A 346 -12.77 -11.84 1.32
C THR A 346 -12.34 -10.74 2.31
N ARG A 347 -13.27 -10.31 3.20
CA ARG A 347 -12.99 -9.36 4.28
C ARG A 347 -11.83 -9.82 5.19
N ARG A 348 -11.67 -11.13 5.39
CA ARG A 348 -10.61 -11.72 6.21
C ARG A 348 -9.23 -11.61 5.55
N ILE A 349 -9.16 -11.78 4.23
CA ILE A 349 -7.91 -11.65 3.47
C ILE A 349 -7.44 -10.20 3.45
N TRP A 350 -8.33 -9.24 3.32
CA TRP A 350 -8.03 -7.81 3.47
C TRP A 350 -7.38 -7.51 4.82
N LYS A 351 -8.00 -7.94 5.94
CA LYS A 351 -7.43 -7.74 7.28
C LYS A 351 -6.07 -8.44 7.45
N ILE A 352 -5.93 -9.67 6.98
CA ILE A 352 -4.67 -10.42 7.06
C ILE A 352 -3.60 -9.78 6.19
N PHE A 353 -3.94 -9.37 4.98
CA PHE A 353 -3.00 -8.79 4.03
C PHE A 353 -2.44 -7.45 4.55
N ILE A 354 -3.29 -6.59 5.10
CA ILE A 354 -2.86 -5.30 5.66
C ILE A 354 -2.24 -5.47 7.04
N THR A 355 -2.77 -6.31 7.92
CA THR A 355 -2.23 -6.47 9.29
C THR A 355 -0.88 -7.19 9.31
N ARG A 356 -0.64 -8.13 8.38
CA ARG A 356 0.63 -8.88 8.31
C ARG A 356 1.63 -8.34 7.29
N MET A 357 1.17 -7.57 6.32
CA MET A 357 1.96 -7.02 5.22
C MET A 357 1.63 -5.53 5.00
N ALA A 358 1.35 -4.80 6.07
CA ALA A 358 0.97 -3.40 5.98
C ALA A 358 1.96 -2.56 5.15
N PRO A 359 3.29 -2.73 5.28
CA PRO A 359 4.26 -2.08 4.41
C PRO A 359 4.19 -2.55 2.95
N CYS A 360 3.64 -3.76 2.72
CA CYS A 360 3.53 -4.35 1.38
C CYS A 360 2.26 -3.97 0.65
N ALA A 361 1.21 -3.63 1.38
CA ALA A 361 -0.11 -3.43 0.79
C ALA A 361 -0.22 -2.13 0.01
N ALA A 362 0.48 -1.09 0.45
CA ALA A 362 0.43 0.22 -0.18
C ALA A 362 0.91 0.22 -1.64
N PRO A 363 2.06 -0.37 -2.00
CA PRO A 363 2.51 -0.48 -3.39
C PRO A 363 1.69 -1.45 -4.24
N MET A 364 1.08 -2.47 -3.63
CA MET A 364 0.31 -3.49 -4.35
C MET A 364 -1.13 -3.07 -4.67
N ILE A 365 -1.72 -2.19 -3.89
CA ILE A 365 -3.08 -1.69 -4.12
C ILE A 365 -3.13 -0.67 -5.26
N LEU A 366 -2.08 0.13 -5.42
CA LEU A 366 -2.03 1.17 -6.46
C LEU A 366 -2.06 0.62 -7.90
N PRO A 367 -1.34 -0.47 -8.26
CA PRO A 367 -1.46 -1.08 -9.58
C PRO A 367 -2.81 -1.78 -9.82
N LEU A 368 -3.47 -2.28 -8.76
CA LEU A 368 -4.76 -2.98 -8.90
C LEU A 368 -5.93 -2.03 -9.16
N CYS A 369 -5.90 -0.81 -8.63
CA CYS A 369 -6.85 0.26 -8.98
C CYS A 369 -6.52 0.94 -10.32
N GLY A 370 -5.28 0.79 -10.82
CA GLY A 370 -4.82 1.36 -12.08
C GLY A 370 -4.88 0.36 -13.24
N LYS A 371 -5.41 0.79 -14.35
CA LYS A 371 -5.36 0.25 -15.73
C LYS A 371 -5.63 -1.24 -15.98
N ARG A 372 -5.25 -2.22 -15.12
CA ARG A 372 -5.37 -3.66 -15.43
C ARG A 372 -6.71 -4.29 -15.05
N GLY A 373 -7.30 -3.90 -13.94
CA GLY A 373 -8.61 -4.44 -13.51
C GLY A 373 -9.77 -3.97 -14.41
N ILE A 374 -9.64 -2.78 -14.97
CA ILE A 374 -10.69 -2.16 -15.79
C ILE A 374 -10.61 -2.62 -17.27
N SER A 375 -9.40 -2.83 -17.81
CA SER A 375 -9.24 -3.18 -19.22
C SER A 375 -9.56 -4.64 -19.56
N ASN A 376 -9.33 -5.58 -18.63
CA ASN A 376 -9.57 -7.00 -18.92
C ASN A 376 -11.05 -7.46 -18.80
N GLN A 377 -11.89 -6.67 -18.12
CA GLN A 377 -13.33 -7.01 -18.05
C GLN A 377 -14.17 -6.33 -19.15
N SER A 378 -13.76 -5.16 -19.65
CA SER A 378 -14.47 -4.54 -20.76
C SER A 378 -14.33 -5.33 -22.06
N SER A 379 -13.26 -6.10 -22.24
CA SER A 379 -13.05 -6.94 -23.43
C SER A 379 -13.86 -8.24 -23.46
N LYS A 380 -14.44 -8.68 -22.34
CA LYS A 380 -15.26 -9.89 -22.27
C LYS A 380 -16.78 -9.66 -22.40
N PHE A 381 -17.24 -8.42 -22.32
CA PHE A 381 -18.66 -8.09 -22.39
C PHE A 381 -19.09 -7.32 -23.66
N HIS A 382 -18.19 -7.09 -24.61
CA HIS A 382 -18.53 -6.42 -25.86
C HIS A 382 -18.36 -7.38 -27.05
N SER A 383 -19.38 -8.21 -27.26
CA SER A 383 -19.66 -8.84 -28.56
C SER A 383 -20.90 -8.20 -29.21
N THR A 384 -21.05 -6.89 -29.19
CA THR A 384 -21.94 -6.17 -30.09
C THR A 384 -21.40 -4.78 -30.38
N ALA A 385 -21.27 -4.51 -31.64
CA ALA A 385 -20.58 -3.42 -32.30
C ALA A 385 -20.84 -2.00 -31.74
N ALA A 386 -19.74 -1.25 -31.55
CA ALA A 386 -19.72 0.20 -31.67
C ALA A 386 -18.40 0.67 -32.30
N PRO A 387 -18.38 1.75 -33.10
CA PRO A 387 -17.31 2.07 -34.03
C PRO A 387 -16.03 2.55 -33.32
N ALA A 388 -14.90 2.23 -33.96
CA ALA A 388 -13.57 2.64 -33.57
C ALA A 388 -13.42 4.16 -33.54
N GLY A 389 -12.89 4.72 -32.45
CA GLY A 389 -12.39 6.07 -32.52
C GLY A 389 -12.57 6.97 -31.31
N ALA A 390 -12.44 6.52 -30.06
CA ALA A 390 -12.09 7.40 -28.93
C ALA A 390 -11.58 6.58 -27.75
N ARG A 391 -10.29 6.61 -27.52
CA ARG A 391 -9.73 6.11 -26.27
C ARG A 391 -10.07 7.11 -25.15
N PRO A 392 -10.85 6.77 -24.12
CA PRO A 392 -11.04 7.66 -23.01
C PRO A 392 -9.71 7.83 -22.26
N LYS A 393 -9.26 9.05 -22.12
CA LYS A 393 -8.13 9.38 -21.24
C LYS A 393 -8.53 9.06 -19.80
N PRO A 394 -7.73 8.33 -19.03
CA PRO A 394 -8.07 8.04 -17.64
C PRO A 394 -7.99 9.33 -16.82
N LEU A 395 -9.07 9.69 -16.15
CA LEU A 395 -9.20 10.84 -15.25
C LEU A 395 -8.36 10.70 -13.96
N CYS A 396 -7.34 9.85 -13.99
CA CYS A 396 -6.55 9.47 -12.82
C CYS A 396 -5.21 10.19 -12.68
N THR A 397 -4.96 11.33 -13.33
CA THR A 397 -3.59 11.85 -13.41
C THR A 397 -3.15 12.85 -12.34
N HIS A 398 -4.03 13.42 -11.50
CA HIS A 398 -3.61 14.53 -10.62
C HIS A 398 -4.25 14.66 -9.23
N ALA A 399 -4.85 13.62 -8.67
CA ALA A 399 -5.29 13.66 -7.27
C ALA A 399 -4.32 12.91 -6.35
N PRO A 400 -4.12 13.32 -5.10
CA PRO A 400 -3.39 12.54 -4.11
C PRO A 400 -3.93 11.11 -4.07
N TRP A 401 -3.07 10.12 -3.97
CA TRP A 401 -3.46 8.70 -4.02
C TRP A 401 -4.45 8.33 -2.89
N VAL A 402 -4.36 8.98 -1.72
CA VAL A 402 -5.34 8.86 -0.62
C VAL A 402 -6.73 9.25 -1.11
N GLY A 403 -6.87 10.38 -1.81
CA GLY A 403 -8.15 10.82 -2.35
C GLY A 403 -8.73 9.90 -3.43
N ARG A 404 -7.91 9.09 -4.11
CA ARG A 404 -8.38 8.13 -5.13
C ARG A 404 -8.94 6.84 -4.56
N MET A 405 -8.50 6.42 -3.38
CA MET A 405 -9.00 5.18 -2.77
C MET A 405 -10.33 5.35 -2.06
N PHE A 406 -10.58 6.50 -1.47
CA PHE A 406 -11.66 6.71 -0.53
C PHE A 406 -12.99 7.23 -1.10
N PRO A 407 -13.07 8.00 -2.19
CA PRO A 407 -14.36 8.32 -2.78
C PRO A 407 -15.20 7.08 -3.10
N CYS A 408 -14.53 5.99 -3.51
CA CYS A 408 -15.20 4.70 -3.73
C CYS A 408 -15.74 4.06 -2.44
N MET A 409 -15.03 4.19 -1.31
CA MET A 409 -15.49 3.64 -0.02
C MET A 409 -16.73 4.36 0.50
N THR A 410 -16.76 5.69 0.39
CA THR A 410 -17.88 6.49 0.90
C THR A 410 -19.17 6.22 0.13
N ALA A 411 -19.10 6.13 -1.20
CA ALA A 411 -20.26 5.83 -2.03
C ALA A 411 -20.79 4.39 -1.84
N ALA A 412 -19.90 3.42 -1.59
CA ALA A 412 -20.30 2.02 -1.40
C ALA A 412 -20.73 1.72 0.04
N GLY A 413 -20.12 2.36 1.04
CA GLY A 413 -20.35 2.05 2.45
C GLY A 413 -21.63 2.67 3.04
N THR A 414 -22.02 3.83 2.57
CA THR A 414 -23.02 4.63 3.27
C THR A 414 -24.42 4.62 2.64
N ASN A 415 -24.57 4.28 1.37
CA ASN A 415 -25.85 4.45 0.66
C ASN A 415 -26.33 3.23 -0.13
N GLY A 416 -25.70 2.06 -0.01
CA GLY A 416 -26.18 0.84 -0.64
C GLY A 416 -27.64 0.50 -0.31
N ALA A 417 -28.11 0.89 0.87
CA ALA A 417 -29.50 0.72 1.32
C ALA A 417 -30.50 1.65 0.64
N ALA A 418 -30.10 2.87 0.30
CA ALA A 418 -31.00 3.86 -0.28
C ALA A 418 -31.18 3.71 -1.80
N ILE A 419 -30.21 3.12 -2.49
CA ILE A 419 -30.17 3.04 -3.95
C ILE A 419 -31.00 1.87 -4.51
N GLN A 420 -31.28 0.84 -3.70
CA GLN A 420 -32.22 -0.23 -4.11
C GLN A 420 -33.67 0.25 -4.31
N LYS A 421 -34.05 1.43 -3.80
CA LYS A 421 -35.38 2.04 -4.02
C LYS A 421 -35.52 2.81 -5.33
N ILE A 422 -34.48 2.79 -6.19
CA ILE A 422 -34.42 3.60 -7.44
C ILE A 422 -34.61 2.71 -8.68
N ARG A 423 -35.21 1.55 -8.53
CA ARG A 423 -35.77 0.80 -9.66
C ARG A 423 -37.21 1.20 -9.91
#